data_2775a8b4d5bda2e087cd45b335dccb14
#
_entry.id   2775a8b4d5bda2e087cd45b335dccb14
#
_cell.length_a   1.000
_cell.length_b   1.000
_cell.length_c   1.000
_cell.angle_alpha   90.00
_cell.angle_beta   90.00
_cell.angle_gamma   90.00
#
_symmetry.space_group_name_H-M   'P 1'
#
loop_
_entity.id
_entity.type
_entity.pdbx_description
1 polymer ?
#
loop_
_entity_poly.entity_id
_entity_poly.type
_entity_poly.pdbx_seq_one_letter_code
_entity_poly.pdbx_strand_id
1 'polypeptide(L)'
;MVRAVLATGTTDLFDVDLRVRALDAFAKSETAEHLAAANKRVANILAKADEADSTPPDTKQFVHEAEHALFEAVTTVGEALAPLLEARDYQGALDELAQLRGPVDTFFDGVMVNAEDPAERLNRLRILGELRALFTQVADLALLSSAAE
;
A
#
# COMPACT_ATOMS: atom_id res chain seq x y z
N MET A 1 -3.64 12.94 11.61
CA MET A 1 -2.55 13.03 10.62
C MET A 1 -1.17 12.76 11.21
N VAL A 2 -0.79 13.43 12.29
CA VAL A 2 0.52 13.24 12.92
C VAL A 2 0.76 11.77 13.28
N ARG A 3 -0.25 11.10 13.84
CA ARG A 3 -0.15 9.68 14.21
C ARG A 3 0.17 8.77 13.02
N ALA A 4 -0.44 9.02 11.86
CA ALA A 4 -0.17 8.24 10.65
C ALA A 4 1.26 8.43 10.16
N VAL A 5 1.78 9.64 10.26
CA VAL A 5 3.15 9.96 9.85
C VAL A 5 4.17 9.37 10.82
N LEU A 6 3.94 9.49 12.13
CA LEU A 6 4.87 8.95 13.13
C LEU A 6 4.95 7.43 13.08
N ALA A 7 3.92 6.74 12.57
CA ALA A 7 3.94 5.30 12.39
C ALA A 7 5.01 4.85 11.38
N THR A 8 5.55 5.75 10.55
CA THR A 8 6.65 5.43 9.62
C THR A 8 8.02 5.39 10.30
N GLY A 9 8.12 5.83 11.56
CA GLY A 9 9.37 5.86 12.31
C GLY A 9 10.25 7.08 12.07
N THR A 10 9.76 8.09 11.34
CA THR A 10 10.54 9.31 11.10
C THR A 10 10.66 10.17 12.36
N THR A 11 11.86 10.73 12.59
CA THR A 11 12.16 11.62 13.72
C THR A 11 12.50 13.03 13.26
N ASP A 12 12.58 13.30 11.96
CA ASP A 12 12.83 14.62 11.39
C ASP A 12 11.55 15.44 11.40
N LEU A 13 11.49 16.48 12.25
CA LEU A 13 10.30 17.32 12.39
C LEU A 13 9.92 18.05 11.09
N PHE A 14 10.90 18.46 10.29
CA PHE A 14 10.64 19.07 8.99
C PHE A 14 9.99 18.08 8.03
N ASP A 15 10.50 16.86 8.02
CA ASP A 15 9.95 15.77 7.20
C ASP A 15 8.53 15.40 7.67
N VAL A 16 8.30 15.36 8.98
CA VAL A 16 6.96 15.13 9.54
C VAL A 16 5.98 16.19 9.07
N ASP A 17 6.38 17.47 9.09
CA ASP A 17 5.52 18.56 8.65
C ASP A 17 5.15 18.44 7.17
N LEU A 18 6.11 18.11 6.31
CA LEU A 18 5.85 17.89 4.88
C LEU A 18 4.88 16.73 4.65
N ARG A 19 5.07 15.63 5.36
CA ARG A 19 4.19 14.46 5.25
C ARG A 19 2.78 14.77 5.73
N VAL A 20 2.66 15.46 6.87
CA VAL A 20 1.36 15.86 7.42
C VAL A 20 0.58 16.75 6.46
N ARG A 21 1.25 17.74 5.87
CA ARG A 21 0.61 18.65 4.89
C ARG A 21 0.12 17.91 3.66
N ALA A 22 0.95 17.00 3.12
CA ALA A 22 0.57 16.21 1.96
C ALA A 22 -0.60 15.28 2.28
N LEU A 23 -0.56 14.61 3.43
CA LEU A 23 -1.64 13.73 3.87
C LEU A 23 -2.94 14.48 4.12
N ASP A 24 -2.86 15.69 4.68
CA ASP A 24 -4.05 16.51 4.94
C ASP A 24 -4.77 16.85 3.63
N ALA A 25 -4.02 17.23 2.60
CA ALA A 25 -4.59 17.49 1.29
C ALA A 25 -5.16 16.23 0.64
N PHE A 26 -4.41 15.12 0.72
CA PHE A 26 -4.80 13.84 0.13
C PHE A 26 -6.03 13.24 0.81
N ALA A 27 -6.12 13.34 2.13
CA ALA A 27 -7.20 12.75 2.92
C ALA A 27 -8.59 13.31 2.57
N LYS A 28 -8.64 14.43 1.87
CA LYS A 28 -9.90 15.04 1.42
C LYS A 28 -10.43 14.39 0.15
N SER A 29 -9.67 13.51 -0.49
CA SER A 29 -10.07 12.86 -1.74
C SER A 29 -10.78 11.54 -1.47
N GLU A 30 -11.71 11.19 -2.37
CA GLU A 30 -12.39 9.88 -2.35
C GLU A 30 -11.40 8.74 -2.53
N THR A 31 -10.37 8.94 -3.36
CA THR A 31 -9.32 7.96 -3.60
C THR A 31 -8.57 7.64 -2.31
N ALA A 32 -8.32 8.64 -1.46
CA ALA A 32 -7.67 8.43 -0.17
C ALA A 32 -8.48 7.50 0.74
N GLU A 33 -9.79 7.68 0.77
CA GLU A 33 -10.68 6.81 1.55
C GLU A 33 -10.61 5.37 1.07
N HIS A 34 -10.62 5.16 -0.25
CA HIS A 34 -10.51 3.83 -0.85
C HIS A 34 -9.18 3.18 -0.54
N LEU A 35 -8.08 3.93 -0.66
CA LEU A 35 -6.74 3.39 -0.39
C LEU A 35 -6.54 3.12 1.09
N ALA A 36 -7.06 3.97 1.97
CA ALA A 36 -6.98 3.75 3.41
C ALA A 36 -7.73 2.48 3.81
N ALA A 37 -8.93 2.27 3.27
CA ALA A 37 -9.70 1.06 3.53
C ALA A 37 -8.99 -0.19 3.00
N ALA A 38 -8.42 -0.11 1.79
CA ALA A 38 -7.66 -1.20 1.19
C ALA A 38 -6.42 -1.53 2.03
N ASN A 39 -5.68 -0.52 2.45
CA ASN A 39 -4.50 -0.70 3.29
C ASN A 39 -4.83 -1.34 4.64
N LYS A 40 -5.94 -0.93 5.24
CA LYS A 40 -6.43 -1.53 6.49
C LYS A 40 -6.77 -2.99 6.28
N ARG A 41 -7.43 -3.33 5.17
CA ARG A 41 -7.73 -4.72 4.82
C ARG A 41 -6.47 -5.54 4.62
N VAL A 42 -5.48 -5.00 3.89
CA VAL A 42 -4.18 -5.65 3.68
C VAL A 42 -3.48 -5.89 5.02
N ALA A 43 -3.43 -4.88 5.88
CA ALA A 43 -2.81 -5.00 7.20
C ALA A 43 -3.46 -6.10 8.04
N ASN A 44 -4.78 -6.19 8.02
CA ASN A 44 -5.51 -7.23 8.75
C ASN A 44 -5.23 -8.63 8.20
N ILE A 45 -5.18 -8.76 6.87
CA ILE A 45 -4.87 -10.04 6.22
C ILE A 45 -3.47 -10.50 6.58
N LEU A 46 -2.48 -9.60 6.49
CA LEU A 46 -1.09 -9.93 6.80
C LEU A 46 -0.89 -10.24 8.29
N ALA A 47 -1.61 -9.54 9.17
CA ALA A 47 -1.53 -9.79 10.61
C ALA A 47 -2.04 -11.17 11.00
N LYS A 48 -2.99 -11.72 10.25
CA LYS A 48 -3.57 -13.05 10.50
C LYS A 48 -2.81 -14.17 9.79
N ALA A 49 -1.91 -13.82 8.87
CA ALA A 49 -1.17 -14.79 8.07
C ALA A 49 0.16 -15.13 8.74
N ASP A 50 0.36 -16.40 9.08
CA ASP A 50 1.61 -16.87 9.68
C ASP A 50 2.70 -17.14 8.64
N GLU A 51 2.31 -17.29 7.40
CA GLU A 51 3.18 -17.73 6.29
C GLU A 51 3.75 -16.58 5.46
N ALA A 52 3.29 -15.34 5.67
CA ALA A 52 3.79 -14.19 4.94
C ALA A 52 5.26 -13.93 5.28
N ASP A 53 6.06 -13.68 4.25
CA ASP A 53 7.48 -13.38 4.40
C ASP A 53 7.86 -12.18 3.50
N SER A 54 9.15 -11.81 3.50
CA SER A 54 9.66 -10.69 2.70
C SER A 54 10.19 -11.12 1.33
N THR A 55 10.00 -12.37 0.94
CA THR A 55 10.41 -12.88 -0.37
C THR A 55 9.54 -12.26 -1.47
N PRO A 56 10.12 -11.81 -2.59
CA PRO A 56 9.32 -11.28 -3.70
C PRO A 56 8.33 -12.32 -4.26
N PRO A 57 7.17 -11.89 -4.78
CA PRO A 57 6.24 -12.80 -5.43
C PRO A 57 6.86 -13.49 -6.65
N ASP A 58 6.48 -14.74 -6.87
CA ASP A 58 6.89 -15.49 -8.06
C ASP A 58 5.85 -15.29 -9.16
N THR A 59 6.22 -14.54 -10.19
CA THR A 59 5.32 -14.21 -11.30
C THR A 59 4.88 -15.44 -12.10
N LYS A 60 5.64 -16.52 -12.03
CA LYS A 60 5.32 -17.76 -12.73
C LYS A 60 4.15 -18.50 -12.07
N GLN A 61 3.83 -18.17 -10.84
CA GLN A 61 2.74 -18.79 -10.09
C GLN A 61 1.44 -17.98 -10.15
N PHE A 62 1.43 -16.86 -10.87
CA PHE A 62 0.21 -16.08 -11.03
C PHE A 62 -0.81 -16.84 -11.87
N VAL A 63 -2.02 -16.95 -11.35
CA VAL A 63 -3.12 -17.67 -12.00
C VAL A 63 -4.11 -16.69 -12.64
N HIS A 64 -4.36 -15.56 -11.95
CA HIS A 64 -5.30 -14.55 -12.42
C HIS A 64 -4.56 -13.34 -13.01
N GLU A 65 -5.16 -12.75 -14.05
CA GLU A 65 -4.64 -11.53 -14.63
C GLU A 65 -4.56 -10.39 -13.62
N ALA A 66 -5.49 -10.36 -12.66
CA ALA A 66 -5.49 -9.36 -11.60
C ALA A 66 -4.23 -9.44 -10.71
N GLU A 67 -3.64 -10.62 -10.54
CA GLU A 67 -2.37 -10.77 -9.81
C GLU A 67 -1.23 -10.11 -10.57
N HIS A 68 -1.15 -10.33 -11.87
CA HIS A 68 -0.15 -9.69 -12.73
C HIS A 68 -0.32 -8.17 -12.73
N ALA A 69 -1.56 -7.71 -12.89
CA ALA A 69 -1.87 -6.28 -12.95
C ALA A 69 -1.49 -5.57 -11.66
N LEU A 70 -1.82 -6.16 -10.52
CA LEU A 70 -1.47 -5.56 -9.22
C LEU A 70 0.04 -5.54 -9.01
N PHE A 71 0.72 -6.65 -9.28
CA PHE A 71 2.17 -6.72 -9.10
C PHE A 71 2.89 -5.73 -10.01
N GLU A 72 2.47 -5.62 -11.26
CA GLU A 72 3.03 -4.65 -12.21
C GLU A 72 2.81 -3.21 -11.73
N ALA A 73 1.59 -2.91 -11.26
CA ALA A 73 1.27 -1.58 -10.75
C ALA A 73 2.10 -1.25 -9.51
N VAL A 74 2.26 -2.20 -8.58
CA VAL A 74 3.09 -2.02 -7.37
C VAL A 74 4.55 -1.76 -7.76
N THR A 75 5.07 -2.50 -8.72
CA THR A 75 6.45 -2.32 -9.19
C THR A 75 6.64 -0.94 -9.83
N THR A 76 5.74 -0.55 -10.72
CA THR A 76 5.80 0.74 -11.42
C THR A 76 5.71 1.91 -10.43
N VAL A 77 4.75 1.86 -9.52
CA VAL A 77 4.58 2.91 -8.51
C VAL A 77 5.79 2.95 -7.58
N GLY A 78 6.31 1.79 -7.17
CA GLY A 78 7.51 1.72 -6.33
C GLY A 78 8.72 2.41 -6.96
N GLU A 79 8.93 2.21 -8.25
CA GLU A 79 10.00 2.86 -8.99
C GLU A 79 9.79 4.37 -9.08
N ALA A 80 8.54 4.82 -9.27
CA ALA A 80 8.20 6.23 -9.34
C ALA A 80 8.33 6.93 -7.97
N LEU A 81 8.05 6.21 -6.89
CA LEU A 81 8.12 6.78 -5.53
C LEU A 81 9.53 7.13 -5.10
N ALA A 82 10.53 6.32 -5.49
CA ALA A 82 11.89 6.51 -5.00
C ALA A 82 12.43 7.94 -5.21
N PRO A 83 12.41 8.53 -6.44
CA PRO A 83 12.90 9.89 -6.62
C PRO A 83 12.01 10.95 -5.95
N LEU A 84 10.70 10.69 -5.85
CA LEU A 84 9.79 11.63 -5.20
C LEU A 84 10.04 11.70 -3.69
N LEU A 85 10.27 10.57 -3.05
CA LEU A 85 10.57 10.51 -1.62
C LEU A 85 11.95 11.11 -1.32
N GLU A 86 12.93 10.88 -2.20
CA GLU A 86 14.25 11.48 -2.07
C GLU A 86 14.19 13.00 -2.16
N ALA A 87 13.33 13.54 -3.04
CA ALA A 87 13.09 14.97 -3.18
C ALA A 87 12.13 15.53 -2.13
N ARG A 88 11.60 14.69 -1.26
CA ARG A 88 10.57 15.04 -0.25
C ARG A 88 9.29 15.60 -0.89
N ASP A 89 8.98 15.16 -2.10
CA ASP A 89 7.72 15.51 -2.79
C ASP A 89 6.63 14.50 -2.38
N TYR A 90 6.10 14.68 -1.19
CA TYR A 90 5.10 13.75 -0.64
C TYR A 90 3.75 13.88 -1.34
N GLN A 91 3.42 15.05 -1.86
CA GLN A 91 2.20 15.23 -2.66
C GLN A 91 2.29 14.39 -3.94
N GLY A 92 3.42 14.47 -4.66
CA GLY A 92 3.66 13.65 -5.84
C GLY A 92 3.65 12.16 -5.52
N ALA A 93 4.23 11.77 -4.38
CA ALA A 93 4.24 10.38 -3.93
C ALA A 93 2.82 9.86 -3.68
N LEU A 94 1.96 10.65 -3.05
CA LEU A 94 0.57 10.29 -2.82
C LEU A 94 -0.23 10.20 -4.12
N ASP A 95 0.05 11.07 -5.08
CA ASP A 95 -0.57 11.02 -6.41
C ASP A 95 -0.20 9.73 -7.14
N GLU A 96 1.05 9.26 -6.99
CA GLU A 96 1.46 7.96 -7.53
C GLU A 96 0.74 6.80 -6.84
N LEU A 97 0.65 6.83 -5.50
CA LEU A 97 -0.09 5.81 -4.76
C LEU A 97 -1.56 5.75 -5.18
N ALA A 98 -2.15 6.87 -5.54
CA ALA A 98 -3.54 6.94 -5.99
C ALA A 98 -3.80 6.08 -7.23
N GLN A 99 -2.78 5.84 -8.06
CA GLN A 99 -2.90 4.99 -9.25
C GLN A 99 -3.13 3.52 -8.89
N LEU A 100 -2.85 3.11 -7.67
CA LEU A 100 -3.05 1.73 -7.22
C LEU A 100 -4.53 1.40 -6.97
N ARG A 101 -5.41 2.38 -6.88
CA ARG A 101 -6.83 2.16 -6.56
C ARG A 101 -7.48 1.13 -7.50
N GLY A 102 -7.36 1.31 -8.81
CA GLY A 102 -7.96 0.41 -9.79
C GLY A 102 -7.44 -1.01 -9.69
N PRO A 103 -6.12 -1.24 -9.79
CA PRO A 103 -5.54 -2.58 -9.66
C PRO A 103 -5.86 -3.26 -8.32
N VAL A 104 -5.87 -2.51 -7.22
CA VAL A 104 -6.21 -3.04 -5.90
C VAL A 104 -7.66 -3.50 -5.85
N ASP A 105 -8.60 -2.68 -6.32
CA ASP A 105 -10.01 -3.02 -6.34
C ASP A 105 -10.26 -4.26 -7.21
N THR A 106 -9.65 -4.33 -8.38
CA THR A 106 -9.76 -5.47 -9.29
C THR A 106 -9.21 -6.73 -8.64
N PHE A 107 -8.10 -6.64 -7.95
CA PHE A 107 -7.48 -7.77 -7.24
C PHE A 107 -8.43 -8.32 -6.17
N PHE A 108 -8.97 -7.46 -5.30
CA PHE A 108 -9.85 -7.90 -4.23
C PHE A 108 -11.19 -8.42 -4.74
N ASP A 109 -11.68 -7.92 -5.87
CA ASP A 109 -12.94 -8.38 -6.47
C ASP A 109 -12.79 -9.75 -7.14
N GLY A 110 -11.64 -10.03 -7.74
CA GLY A 110 -11.44 -11.22 -8.58
C GLY A 110 -10.56 -12.31 -8.00
N VAL A 111 -9.77 -12.01 -6.98
CA VAL A 111 -8.77 -12.94 -6.43
C VAL A 111 -9.08 -13.29 -4.98
N MET A 112 -9.14 -14.58 -4.68
CA MET A 112 -9.29 -15.06 -3.31
C MET A 112 -7.90 -15.18 -2.68
N VAL A 113 -7.57 -14.26 -1.74
CA VAL A 113 -6.26 -14.25 -1.09
C VAL A 113 -6.03 -15.53 -0.31
N ASN A 114 -7.07 -16.01 0.43
CA ASN A 114 -6.99 -17.23 1.22
C ASN A 114 -7.30 -18.45 0.35
N ALA A 115 -6.50 -18.66 -0.69
CA ALA A 115 -6.64 -19.80 -1.60
C ALA A 115 -6.34 -21.12 -0.89
N GLU A 116 -6.93 -22.21 -1.39
CA GLU A 116 -6.68 -23.57 -0.84
C GLU A 116 -5.25 -24.02 -1.12
N ASP A 117 -4.69 -23.67 -2.29
CA ASP A 117 -3.31 -24.01 -2.63
C ASP A 117 -2.36 -23.13 -1.78
N PRO A 118 -1.51 -23.76 -0.93
CA PRO A 118 -0.57 -22.99 -0.11
C PRO A 118 0.41 -22.13 -0.89
N ALA A 119 0.84 -22.57 -2.06
CA ALA A 119 1.77 -21.80 -2.90
C ALA A 119 1.10 -20.55 -3.47
N GLU A 120 -0.13 -20.68 -3.96
CA GLU A 120 -0.91 -19.54 -4.44
C GLU A 120 -1.20 -18.55 -3.32
N ARG A 121 -1.61 -19.07 -2.17
CA ARG A 121 -1.90 -18.24 -0.99
C ARG A 121 -0.68 -17.43 -0.56
N LEU A 122 0.45 -18.09 -0.41
CA LEU A 122 1.70 -17.43 -0.02
C LEU A 122 2.12 -16.37 -1.03
N ASN A 123 2.00 -16.68 -2.31
CA ASN A 123 2.38 -15.76 -3.37
C ASN A 123 1.50 -14.50 -3.37
N ARG A 124 0.19 -14.66 -3.15
CA ARG A 124 -0.75 -13.54 -3.03
C ARG A 124 -0.45 -12.69 -1.80
N LEU A 125 -0.11 -13.32 -0.68
CA LEU A 125 0.32 -12.60 0.53
C LEU A 125 1.59 -11.78 0.28
N ARG A 126 2.51 -12.29 -0.52
CA ARG A 126 3.73 -11.56 -0.90
C ARG A 126 3.43 -10.31 -1.72
N ILE A 127 2.46 -10.38 -2.65
CA ILE A 127 2.01 -9.22 -3.41
C ILE A 127 1.46 -8.16 -2.45
N LEU A 128 0.62 -8.56 -1.52
CA LEU A 128 0.03 -7.65 -0.54
C LEU A 128 1.09 -7.05 0.39
N GLY A 129 2.12 -7.83 0.73
CA GLY A 129 3.24 -7.32 1.52
C GLY A 129 3.99 -6.20 0.81
N GLU A 130 4.21 -6.34 -0.48
CA GLU A 130 4.84 -5.28 -1.28
C GLU A 130 3.96 -4.04 -1.39
N LEU A 131 2.67 -4.23 -1.58
CA LEU A 131 1.69 -3.14 -1.59
C LEU A 131 1.71 -2.36 -0.27
N ARG A 132 1.70 -3.10 0.84
CA ARG A 132 1.76 -2.50 2.19
C ARG A 132 3.02 -1.67 2.38
N ALA A 133 4.15 -2.17 1.90
CA ALA A 133 5.43 -1.47 2.02
C ALA A 133 5.41 -0.10 1.30
N LEU A 134 4.74 0.00 0.16
CA LEU A 134 4.60 1.28 -0.53
C LEU A 134 3.82 2.30 0.30
N PHE A 135 2.72 1.88 0.91
CA PHE A 135 1.90 2.77 1.73
C PHE A 135 2.68 3.28 2.94
N THR A 136 3.45 2.42 3.59
CA THR A 136 4.20 2.80 4.79
C THR A 136 5.41 3.68 4.50
N GLN A 137 5.86 3.75 3.25
CA GLN A 137 6.96 4.67 2.89
C GLN A 137 6.59 6.13 3.08
N VAL A 138 5.33 6.49 2.92
CA VAL A 138 4.87 7.87 3.14
C VAL A 138 4.26 8.01 4.53
N ALA A 139 3.30 7.18 4.85
CA ALA A 139 2.61 7.14 6.13
C ALA A 139 1.80 5.85 6.20
N ASP A 140 1.33 5.48 7.38
CA ASP A 140 0.42 4.36 7.52
C ASP A 140 -1.00 4.82 7.22
N LEU A 141 -1.46 4.60 5.98
CA LEU A 141 -2.77 5.05 5.52
C LEU A 141 -3.93 4.39 6.26
N ALA A 142 -3.70 3.22 6.91
CA ALA A 142 -4.73 2.59 7.73
C ALA A 142 -5.11 3.47 8.93
N LEU A 143 -4.15 4.25 9.45
CA LEU A 143 -4.41 5.18 10.55
C LEU A 143 -5.23 6.40 10.12
N LEU A 144 -5.22 6.77 8.84
CA LEU A 144 -6.05 7.85 8.32
C LEU A 144 -7.55 7.50 8.43
N SER A 145 -7.90 6.25 8.16
CA SER A 145 -9.27 5.78 8.29
C SER A 145 -9.78 5.92 9.72
N SER A 146 -8.93 5.64 10.70
CA SER A 146 -9.26 5.81 12.12
C SER A 146 -9.33 7.27 12.54
N ALA A 147 -8.47 8.11 11.97
CA ALA A 147 -8.42 9.55 12.29
C ALA A 147 -9.60 10.33 11.70
N ALA A 148 -10.20 9.84 10.62
CA ALA A 148 -11.35 10.46 9.97
C ALA A 148 -12.67 10.23 10.73
N GLU A 149 -12.66 9.32 11.66
CA GLU A 149 -13.78 9.04 12.57
C GLU A 149 -13.71 9.96 13.80
#